data_25654e85d8d586286711addb5f96a3ee
#
_entry.id   25654e85d8d586286711addb5f96a3ee
#
_cell.length_a   1.000
_cell.length_b   1.000
_cell.length_c   1.000
_cell.angle_alpha   90.00
_cell.angle_beta   90.00
_cell.angle_gamma   90.00
#
_symmetry.space_group_name_H-M   'P 1'
#
loop_
_entity.id
_entity.type
_entity.pdbx_description
1 polymer ?
#
loop_
_entity_poly.entity_id
_entity_poly.type
_entity_poly.pdbx_seq_one_letter_code
_entity_poly.pdbx_strand_id
1 'polypeptide(L)'
;MERADSIAADAHKWLNVPYESGFVLVRDPARLGPAFGMPGAAYLPGPDDPRGGYGLLGPESSRRARALPIWATLAAYGRAGYQALVERHCDLAAHLAAAVDAAPDLERLAEVPLNVVCFRYRPPGLSEPELDEANRHLGEALLDDGRVFAGGTVYGGRAALRPAISNWRTTAADLDLFVEVVRELGAKATEQVRPG
;
A
#
# COMPACT_ATOMS: atom_id res chain seq x y z
N MET A 1 15.17 12.45 -3.15
CA MET A 1 15.75 11.18 -3.59
C MET A 1 17.26 11.26 -3.89
N GLU A 2 17.78 12.42 -4.22
CA GLU A 2 19.20 12.62 -4.60
C GLU A 2 20.25 12.21 -3.54
N ARG A 3 19.85 12.11 -2.27
CA ARG A 3 20.75 11.74 -1.15
C ARG A 3 20.73 10.24 -0.82
N ALA A 4 19.84 9.46 -1.42
CA ALA A 4 19.75 8.03 -1.14
C ALA A 4 20.79 7.25 -1.95
N ASP A 5 21.47 6.27 -1.35
CA ASP A 5 22.39 5.38 -2.07
C ASP A 5 21.65 4.31 -2.84
N SER A 6 20.46 3.91 -2.36
CA SER A 6 19.53 3.04 -3.07
C SER A 6 18.09 3.38 -2.72
N ILE A 7 17.17 3.06 -3.64
CA ILE A 7 15.72 3.20 -3.47
C ILE A 7 15.09 1.90 -3.93
N ALA A 8 14.39 1.22 -3.03
CA ALA A 8 13.59 0.05 -3.36
C ALA A 8 12.10 0.43 -3.45
N ALA A 9 11.40 -0.16 -4.40
CA ALA A 9 9.97 0.05 -4.58
C ALA A 9 9.26 -1.23 -5.05
N ASP A 10 8.01 -1.38 -4.63
CA ASP A 10 7.14 -2.50 -5.00
C ASP A 10 6.22 -2.06 -6.15
N ALA A 11 6.54 -2.53 -7.35
CA ALA A 11 5.73 -2.25 -8.53
C ALA A 11 4.33 -2.92 -8.46
N HIS A 12 4.23 -4.06 -7.77
CA HIS A 12 2.96 -4.73 -7.50
C HIS A 12 2.05 -4.02 -6.48
N LYS A 13 2.46 -2.86 -5.95
CA LYS A 13 1.62 -1.99 -5.13
C LYS A 13 1.05 -0.86 -6.00
N TRP A 14 1.59 0.32 -5.95
CA TRP A 14 0.99 1.49 -6.59
C TRP A 14 1.14 1.55 -8.12
N LEU A 15 2.13 0.85 -8.70
CA LEU A 15 2.22 0.77 -10.16
C LEU A 15 1.24 -0.22 -10.78
N ASN A 16 0.45 -0.94 -9.98
CA ASN A 16 -0.62 -1.85 -10.42
C ASN A 16 -0.16 -2.94 -11.40
N VAL A 17 1.06 -3.43 -11.26
CA VAL A 17 1.54 -4.61 -11.99
C VAL A 17 1.29 -5.88 -11.18
N PRO A 18 1.22 -7.06 -11.82
CA PRO A 18 0.98 -8.32 -11.12
C PRO A 18 2.05 -8.67 -10.08
N TYR A 19 1.64 -9.38 -9.03
CA TYR A 19 2.55 -10.05 -8.10
C TYR A 19 3.38 -11.11 -8.81
N GLU A 20 4.64 -11.25 -8.50
CA GLU A 20 5.48 -10.43 -7.64
C GLU A 20 6.31 -9.47 -8.49
N SER A 21 6.45 -8.21 -8.09
CA SER A 21 7.26 -7.25 -8.82
C SER A 21 7.78 -6.17 -7.86
N GLY A 22 9.09 -6.20 -7.64
CA GLY A 22 9.84 -5.16 -6.93
C GLY A 22 11.03 -4.74 -7.76
N PHE A 23 11.54 -3.54 -7.55
CA PHE A 23 12.76 -3.07 -8.19
C PHE A 23 13.57 -2.20 -7.24
N VAL A 24 14.85 -2.09 -7.55
CA VAL A 24 15.78 -1.21 -6.84
C VAL A 24 16.47 -0.28 -7.83
N LEU A 25 16.60 0.96 -7.44
CA LEU A 25 17.47 1.95 -8.11
C LEU A 25 18.70 2.14 -7.23
N VAL A 26 19.88 2.00 -7.79
CA VAL A 26 21.15 2.13 -7.07
C VAL A 26 21.94 3.26 -7.67
N ARG A 27 22.47 4.14 -6.80
CA ARG A 27 23.26 5.30 -7.24
C ARG A 27 24.55 4.88 -7.97
N ASP A 28 25.23 3.88 -7.44
CA ASP A 28 26.48 3.35 -7.96
C ASP A 28 26.32 1.87 -8.34
N PRO A 29 25.97 1.56 -9.59
CA PRO A 29 25.75 0.19 -10.04
C PRO A 29 27.03 -0.66 -10.02
N ALA A 30 28.23 -0.06 -10.00
CA ALA A 30 29.49 -0.80 -9.94
C ALA A 30 29.64 -1.59 -8.64
N ARG A 31 28.92 -1.24 -7.59
CA ARG A 31 28.90 -1.96 -6.31
C ARG A 31 28.08 -3.25 -6.34
N LEU A 32 27.21 -3.44 -7.31
CA LEU A 32 26.36 -4.63 -7.39
C LEU A 32 27.15 -5.87 -7.78
N GLY A 33 28.05 -5.77 -8.74
CA GLY A 33 28.90 -6.88 -9.18
C GLY A 33 29.70 -7.51 -8.03
N PRO A 34 30.48 -6.74 -7.26
CA PRO A 34 31.19 -7.28 -6.08
C PRO A 34 30.27 -7.83 -4.98
N ALA A 35 29.06 -7.29 -4.82
CA ALA A 35 28.11 -7.71 -3.79
C ALA A 35 27.39 -9.01 -4.15
N PHE A 36 27.05 -9.22 -5.42
CA PHE A 36 26.22 -10.34 -5.88
C PHE A 36 26.95 -11.29 -6.84
N GLY A 37 28.17 -10.93 -7.26
CA GLY A 37 28.97 -11.76 -8.16
C GLY A 37 29.30 -13.10 -7.50
N MET A 38 28.84 -14.19 -8.12
CA MET A 38 29.27 -15.54 -7.71
C MET A 38 30.67 -15.81 -8.25
N PRO A 39 31.58 -16.47 -7.47
CA PRO A 39 32.84 -16.95 -7.98
C PRO A 39 32.60 -17.86 -9.17
N GLY A 40 33.23 -17.51 -10.32
CA GLY A 40 32.78 -17.93 -11.63
C GLY A 40 32.86 -19.40 -11.98
N ALA A 41 31.85 -19.83 -12.69
CA ALA A 41 32.06 -20.85 -13.72
C ALA A 41 32.80 -20.20 -14.89
N ALA A 42 33.80 -20.91 -15.45
CA ALA A 42 34.67 -20.34 -16.50
C ALA A 42 33.97 -19.84 -17.78
N TYR A 43 32.68 -20.17 -17.94
CA TYR A 43 31.82 -19.74 -19.06
C TYR A 43 30.94 -18.53 -18.74
N LEU A 44 30.90 -18.07 -17.50
CA LEU A 44 30.11 -16.89 -17.09
C LEU A 44 30.98 -15.63 -17.14
N PRO A 45 30.38 -14.48 -17.56
CA PRO A 45 31.09 -13.22 -17.51
C PRO A 45 31.53 -12.89 -16.07
N GLY A 46 32.79 -12.53 -15.89
CA GLY A 46 33.31 -12.05 -14.63
C GLY A 46 32.74 -10.65 -14.27
N PRO A 47 32.98 -10.20 -13.02
CA PRO A 47 32.52 -8.89 -12.57
C PRO A 47 33.10 -7.74 -13.38
N ASP A 48 34.25 -7.93 -14.02
CA ASP A 48 34.94 -6.93 -14.84
C ASP A 48 34.66 -7.08 -16.36
N ASP A 49 33.75 -7.98 -16.77
CA ASP A 49 33.40 -8.17 -18.18
C ASP A 49 32.61 -6.94 -18.69
N PRO A 50 33.14 -6.22 -19.70
CA PRO A 50 32.49 -5.02 -20.22
C PRO A 50 31.12 -5.28 -20.88
N ARG A 51 30.79 -6.54 -21.19
CA ARG A 51 29.47 -6.93 -21.74
C ARG A 51 28.41 -6.96 -20.67
N GLY A 52 28.79 -6.94 -19.39
CA GLY A 52 27.89 -6.94 -18.23
C GLY A 52 26.99 -8.17 -18.16
N GLY A 53 26.80 -8.72 -16.99
CA GLY A 53 25.85 -9.82 -16.77
C GLY A 53 24.70 -9.34 -15.88
N TYR A 54 23.47 -9.37 -16.36
CA TYR A 54 22.30 -9.06 -15.48
C TYR A 54 22.23 -9.98 -14.26
N GLY A 55 22.83 -11.19 -14.32
CA GLY A 55 22.95 -12.09 -13.19
C GLY A 55 23.83 -11.56 -12.04
N LEU A 56 24.65 -10.53 -12.30
CA LEU A 56 25.51 -9.88 -11.29
C LEU A 56 24.81 -8.70 -10.58
N LEU A 57 23.59 -8.37 -10.99
CA LEU A 57 22.86 -7.20 -10.46
C LEU A 57 21.89 -7.55 -9.32
N GLY A 58 21.90 -8.79 -8.83
CA GLY A 58 21.03 -9.24 -7.76
C GLY A 58 21.37 -10.65 -7.28
N PRO A 59 20.68 -11.15 -6.23
CA PRO A 59 20.99 -12.45 -5.62
C PRO A 59 20.58 -13.66 -6.47
N GLU A 60 19.76 -13.47 -7.52
CA GLU A 60 19.27 -14.55 -8.38
C GLU A 60 19.95 -14.50 -9.75
N SER A 61 20.56 -15.61 -10.17
CA SER A 61 21.13 -15.73 -11.51
C SER A 61 20.05 -15.93 -12.60
N SER A 62 19.24 -16.99 -12.44
CA SER A 62 18.10 -17.27 -13.33
C SER A 62 16.80 -16.92 -12.62
N ARG A 63 15.96 -16.07 -13.24
CA ARG A 63 14.72 -15.59 -12.64
C ARG A 63 13.66 -15.29 -13.65
N ARG A 64 12.40 -15.19 -13.21
CA ARG A 64 11.31 -14.68 -14.05
C ARG A 64 11.63 -13.26 -14.54
N ALA A 65 11.15 -12.94 -15.74
CA ALA A 65 11.26 -11.61 -16.32
C ALA A 65 10.29 -10.61 -15.62
N ARG A 66 10.45 -10.39 -14.31
CA ARG A 66 9.59 -9.54 -13.48
C ARG A 66 9.56 -8.07 -13.94
N ALA A 67 10.55 -7.65 -14.70
CA ALA A 67 10.59 -6.32 -15.30
C ALA A 67 9.62 -6.17 -16.49
N LEU A 68 9.19 -7.28 -17.12
CA LEU A 68 8.34 -7.23 -18.32
C LEU A 68 6.97 -6.58 -18.06
N PRO A 69 6.22 -6.91 -16.99
CA PRO A 69 4.99 -6.19 -16.66
C PRO A 69 5.21 -4.69 -16.40
N ILE A 70 6.29 -4.31 -15.72
CA ILE A 70 6.64 -2.90 -15.50
C ILE A 70 6.88 -2.19 -16.82
N TRP A 71 7.71 -2.79 -17.68
CA TRP A 71 7.99 -2.24 -19.00
C TRP A 71 6.71 -2.09 -19.84
N ALA A 72 5.87 -3.12 -19.89
CA ALA A 72 4.64 -3.13 -20.69
C ALA A 72 3.67 -2.04 -20.23
N THR A 73 3.48 -1.86 -18.92
CA THR A 73 2.60 -0.81 -18.39
C THR A 73 3.17 0.60 -18.60
N LEU A 74 4.48 0.77 -18.44
CA LEU A 74 5.14 2.05 -18.76
C LEU A 74 5.08 2.38 -20.25
N ALA A 75 5.22 1.38 -21.13
CA ALA A 75 5.08 1.56 -22.57
C ALA A 75 3.64 1.89 -22.98
N ALA A 76 2.64 1.29 -22.31
CA ALA A 76 1.23 1.51 -22.62
C ALA A 76 0.70 2.85 -22.10
N TYR A 77 1.01 3.23 -20.88
CA TYR A 77 0.43 4.40 -20.21
C TYR A 77 1.35 5.61 -20.20
N GLY A 78 2.65 5.40 -20.32
CA GLY A 78 3.66 6.45 -20.24
C GLY A 78 3.66 7.21 -18.90
N ARG A 79 4.44 8.26 -18.84
CA ARG A 79 4.53 9.14 -17.66
C ARG A 79 3.18 9.79 -17.32
N ALA A 80 2.47 10.28 -18.33
CA ALA A 80 1.20 10.99 -18.13
C ALA A 80 0.12 10.08 -17.55
N GLY A 81 0.03 8.82 -18.02
CA GLY A 81 -0.93 7.86 -17.49
C GLY A 81 -0.66 7.48 -16.04
N TYR A 82 0.61 7.29 -15.67
CA TYR A 82 0.97 7.04 -14.27
C TYR A 82 0.77 8.27 -13.38
N GLN A 83 1.04 9.46 -13.88
CA GLN A 83 0.76 10.70 -13.15
C GLN A 83 -0.74 10.82 -12.86
N ALA A 84 -1.58 10.65 -13.87
CA ALA A 84 -3.04 10.69 -13.72
C ALA A 84 -3.56 9.61 -12.75
N LEU A 85 -2.95 8.40 -12.75
CA LEU A 85 -3.29 7.35 -11.80
C LEU A 85 -2.99 7.76 -10.36
N VAL A 86 -1.79 8.29 -10.11
CA VAL A 86 -1.36 8.73 -8.78
C VAL A 86 -2.22 9.88 -8.27
N GLU A 87 -2.42 10.92 -9.09
CA GLU A 87 -3.25 12.08 -8.76
C GLU A 87 -4.67 11.65 -8.41
N ARG A 88 -5.29 10.80 -9.23
CA ARG A 88 -6.63 10.25 -8.95
C ARG A 88 -6.70 9.50 -7.62
N HIS A 89 -5.69 8.69 -7.28
CA HIS A 89 -5.67 7.98 -5.99
C HIS A 89 -5.52 8.95 -4.80
N CYS A 90 -4.77 10.02 -4.96
CA CYS A 90 -4.68 11.08 -3.96
C CYS A 90 -6.01 11.84 -3.81
N ASP A 91 -6.69 12.16 -4.91
CA ASP A 91 -8.00 12.81 -4.90
C ASP A 91 -9.06 11.92 -4.21
N LEU A 92 -9.05 10.62 -4.49
CA LEU A 92 -9.91 9.65 -3.84
C LEU A 92 -9.61 9.54 -2.33
N ALA A 93 -8.34 9.59 -1.93
CA ALA A 93 -7.98 9.60 -0.52
C ALA A 93 -8.44 10.90 0.19
N ALA A 94 -8.35 12.04 -0.48
CA ALA A 94 -8.89 13.30 0.01
C ALA A 94 -10.43 13.26 0.14
N HIS A 95 -11.12 12.64 -0.83
CA HIS A 95 -12.57 12.41 -0.78
C HIS A 95 -12.95 11.57 0.44
N LEU A 96 -12.27 10.43 0.66
CA LEU A 96 -12.50 9.57 1.83
C LEU A 96 -12.22 10.32 3.13
N ALA A 97 -11.12 11.10 3.20
CA ALA A 97 -10.79 11.89 4.38
C ALA A 97 -11.88 12.91 4.70
N ALA A 98 -12.41 13.59 3.69
CA ALA A 98 -13.52 14.53 3.87
C ALA A 98 -14.81 13.85 4.34
N ALA A 99 -15.12 12.65 3.83
CA ALA A 99 -16.26 11.86 4.27
C ALA A 99 -16.11 11.40 5.74
N VAL A 100 -14.90 10.99 6.13
CA VAL A 100 -14.56 10.65 7.53
C VAL A 100 -14.71 11.87 8.44
N ASP A 101 -14.18 13.02 8.04
CA ASP A 101 -14.24 14.26 8.84
C ASP A 101 -15.68 14.80 8.98
N ALA A 102 -16.55 14.51 8.02
CA ALA A 102 -17.97 14.90 8.05
C ALA A 102 -18.83 13.97 8.92
N ALA A 103 -18.38 12.74 9.19
CA ALA A 103 -19.14 11.77 9.96
C ALA A 103 -18.92 11.96 11.48
N PRO A 104 -20.01 12.12 12.30
CA PRO A 104 -19.88 12.44 13.72
C PRO A 104 -19.35 11.27 14.57
N ASP A 105 -19.34 10.06 14.01
CA ASP A 105 -18.94 8.80 14.63
C ASP A 105 -17.65 8.22 14.06
N LEU A 106 -16.91 9.02 13.27
CA LEU A 106 -15.58 8.67 12.77
C LEU A 106 -14.55 9.70 13.25
N GLU A 107 -13.30 9.26 13.41
CA GLU A 107 -12.17 10.11 13.80
C GLU A 107 -10.97 9.82 12.91
N ARG A 108 -10.56 10.79 12.11
CA ARG A 108 -9.32 10.73 11.35
C ARG A 108 -8.13 10.92 12.29
N LEU A 109 -7.14 10.02 12.22
CA LEU A 109 -6.00 9.98 13.15
C LEU A 109 -4.72 10.62 12.59
N ALA A 110 -4.64 10.82 11.27
CA ALA A 110 -3.45 11.36 10.61
C ALA A 110 -3.81 12.25 9.42
N GLU A 111 -2.87 13.11 9.02
CA GLU A 111 -2.96 13.81 7.74
C GLU A 111 -2.89 12.83 6.56
N VAL A 112 -3.44 13.23 5.42
CA VAL A 112 -3.56 12.41 4.21
C VAL A 112 -2.76 13.05 3.07
N PRO A 113 -1.42 12.98 3.11
CA PRO A 113 -0.58 13.59 2.07
C PRO A 113 -0.53 12.77 0.77
N LEU A 114 -0.95 11.50 0.80
CA LEU A 114 -0.94 10.58 -0.33
C LEU A 114 -2.23 9.75 -0.36
N ASN A 115 -2.15 8.47 -0.69
CA ASN A 115 -3.27 7.57 -0.95
C ASN A 115 -3.72 6.71 0.23
N VAL A 116 -3.30 7.03 1.46
CA VAL A 116 -3.63 6.27 2.67
C VAL A 116 -4.40 7.15 3.64
N VAL A 117 -5.54 6.67 4.12
CA VAL A 117 -6.34 7.33 5.16
C VAL A 117 -6.30 6.48 6.42
N CYS A 118 -5.93 7.08 7.55
CA CYS A 118 -5.92 6.41 8.85
C CYS A 118 -7.00 7.01 9.73
N PHE A 119 -7.98 6.20 10.13
CA PHE A 119 -9.11 6.66 10.93
C PHE A 119 -9.67 5.51 11.77
N ARG A 120 -10.53 5.84 12.75
CA ARG A 120 -11.24 4.85 13.55
C ARG A 120 -12.73 5.19 13.66
N TYR A 121 -13.53 4.20 13.98
CA TYR A 121 -14.90 4.38 14.43
C TYR A 121 -14.88 4.88 15.87
N ARG A 122 -15.55 5.99 16.13
CA ARG A 122 -15.54 6.68 17.43
C ARG A 122 -16.93 7.21 17.77
N PRO A 123 -17.89 6.32 18.12
CA PRO A 123 -19.18 6.75 18.60
C PRO A 123 -19.06 7.40 19.99
N PRO A 124 -20.04 8.22 20.41
CA PRO A 124 -20.04 8.79 21.75
C PRO A 124 -20.27 7.72 22.83
N GLY A 125 -19.70 7.96 24.01
CA GLY A 125 -19.98 7.21 25.23
C GLY A 125 -19.14 5.96 25.48
N LEU A 126 -18.11 5.69 24.64
CA LEU A 126 -17.12 4.65 24.91
C LEU A 126 -15.82 5.24 25.48
N SER A 127 -15.19 4.54 26.39
CA SER A 127 -13.82 4.79 26.85
C SER A 127 -12.79 4.40 25.77
N GLU A 128 -11.55 4.89 25.88
CA GLU A 128 -10.49 4.54 24.90
C GLU A 128 -10.23 3.02 24.79
N PRO A 129 -10.19 2.22 25.87
CA PRO A 129 -10.08 0.76 25.74
C PRO A 129 -11.26 0.11 25.00
N GLU A 130 -12.49 0.57 25.25
CA GLU A 130 -13.69 0.09 24.56
C GLU A 130 -13.68 0.49 23.08
N LEU A 131 -13.20 1.69 22.76
CA LEU A 131 -13.01 2.12 21.37
C LEU A 131 -12.00 1.24 20.64
N ASP A 132 -10.90 0.88 21.28
CA ASP A 132 -9.91 -0.01 20.69
C ASP A 132 -10.46 -1.41 20.42
N GLU A 133 -11.24 -1.94 21.36
CA GLU A 133 -11.89 -3.25 21.20
C GLU A 133 -12.94 -3.22 20.09
N ALA A 134 -13.81 -2.20 20.07
CA ALA A 134 -14.80 -2.02 19.02
C ALA A 134 -14.15 -1.91 17.63
N ASN A 135 -13.02 -1.20 17.50
CA ASN A 135 -12.30 -1.08 16.22
C ASN A 135 -11.57 -2.38 15.80
N ARG A 136 -11.16 -3.24 16.73
CA ARG A 136 -10.65 -4.58 16.39
C ARG A 136 -11.79 -5.47 15.86
N HIS A 137 -12.95 -5.52 16.57
CA HIS A 137 -14.13 -6.25 16.10
C HIS A 137 -14.64 -5.72 14.75
N LEU A 138 -14.62 -4.39 14.54
CA LEU A 138 -14.96 -3.80 13.26
C LEU A 138 -14.02 -4.27 12.14
N GLY A 139 -12.71 -4.36 12.40
CA GLY A 139 -11.74 -4.87 11.44
C GLY A 139 -12.02 -6.32 11.03
N GLU A 140 -12.38 -7.17 11.96
CA GLU A 140 -12.79 -8.57 11.72
C GLU A 140 -14.11 -8.63 10.95
N ALA A 141 -15.12 -7.86 11.40
CA ALA A 141 -16.43 -7.82 10.76
C ALA A 141 -16.38 -7.35 9.30
N LEU A 142 -15.47 -6.42 8.96
CA LEU A 142 -15.25 -5.99 7.57
C LEU A 142 -14.72 -7.11 6.67
N LEU A 143 -13.86 -7.99 7.20
CA LEU A 143 -13.36 -9.14 6.46
C LEU A 143 -14.46 -10.19 6.21
N ASP A 144 -15.31 -10.41 7.21
CA ASP A 144 -16.41 -11.39 7.12
C ASP A 144 -17.55 -10.88 6.23
N ASP A 145 -17.87 -9.59 6.27
CA ASP A 145 -18.91 -8.96 5.46
C ASP A 145 -18.59 -8.97 3.95
N GLY A 146 -17.36 -8.68 3.57
CA GLY A 146 -16.86 -8.82 2.21
C GLY A 146 -17.34 -7.76 1.19
N ARG A 147 -18.24 -6.82 1.55
CA ARG A 147 -18.65 -5.71 0.66
C ARG A 147 -17.51 -4.76 0.36
N VAL A 148 -16.62 -4.55 1.35
CA VAL A 148 -15.47 -3.66 1.28
C VAL A 148 -14.29 -4.28 2.01
N PHE A 149 -13.07 -3.79 1.72
CA PHE A 149 -11.85 -4.29 2.36
C PHE A 149 -10.98 -3.14 2.87
N ALA A 150 -10.59 -3.21 4.15
CA ALA A 150 -9.55 -2.36 4.72
C ALA A 150 -8.76 -3.14 5.78
N GLY A 151 -7.46 -2.95 5.80
CA GLY A 151 -6.60 -3.50 6.84
C GLY A 151 -6.75 -2.74 8.16
N GLY A 152 -6.82 -3.50 9.27
CA GLY A 152 -6.67 -2.97 10.61
C GLY A 152 -5.22 -2.54 10.87
N THR A 153 -5.02 -1.60 11.79
CA THR A 153 -3.71 -1.12 12.23
C THR A 153 -3.77 -0.61 13.68
N VAL A 154 -2.59 -0.33 14.24
CA VAL A 154 -2.48 0.45 15.47
C VAL A 154 -1.71 1.72 15.15
N TYR A 155 -2.28 2.88 15.42
CA TYR A 155 -1.66 4.18 15.20
C TYR A 155 -1.68 5.01 16.49
N GLY A 156 -0.50 5.40 16.97
CA GLY A 156 -0.37 6.13 18.23
C GLY A 156 -0.97 5.37 19.43
N GLY A 157 -0.88 4.04 19.46
CA GLY A 157 -1.44 3.19 20.51
C GLY A 157 -2.94 2.90 20.36
N ARG A 158 -3.63 3.42 19.34
CA ARG A 158 -5.07 3.27 19.09
C ARG A 158 -5.36 2.33 17.95
N ALA A 159 -6.32 1.40 18.13
CA ALA A 159 -6.81 0.54 17.06
C ALA A 159 -7.54 1.37 15.99
N ALA A 160 -7.25 1.11 14.72
CA ALA A 160 -7.74 1.91 13.60
C ALA A 160 -7.84 1.09 12.31
N LEU A 161 -8.50 1.66 11.32
CA LEU A 161 -8.50 1.21 9.93
C LEU A 161 -7.49 2.03 9.12
N ARG A 162 -6.86 1.36 8.14
CA ARG A 162 -5.87 2.00 7.27
C ARG A 162 -6.08 1.61 5.80
N PRO A 163 -7.20 2.01 5.17
CA PRO A 163 -7.38 1.82 3.73
C PRO A 163 -6.28 2.53 2.94
N ALA A 164 -5.71 1.81 1.96
CA ALA A 164 -4.76 2.32 0.99
C ALA A 164 -5.39 2.25 -0.40
N ILE A 165 -5.62 3.40 -1.03
CA ILE A 165 -6.30 3.49 -2.33
C ILE A 165 -5.27 3.33 -3.42
N SER A 166 -5.15 2.12 -3.96
CA SER A 166 -4.16 1.79 -4.98
C SER A 166 -4.74 1.03 -6.19
N ASN A 167 -5.97 0.55 -6.11
CA ASN A 167 -6.62 -0.15 -7.21
C ASN A 167 -7.08 0.85 -8.28
N TRP A 168 -6.68 0.62 -9.52
CA TRP A 168 -7.03 1.48 -10.66
C TRP A 168 -8.54 1.56 -10.96
N ARG A 169 -9.35 0.63 -10.42
CA ARG A 169 -10.82 0.61 -10.58
C ARG A 169 -11.58 1.38 -9.51
N THR A 170 -10.94 1.70 -8.38
CA THR A 170 -11.61 2.39 -7.27
C THR A 170 -12.22 3.71 -7.72
N THR A 171 -13.46 3.96 -7.32
CA THR A 171 -14.23 5.17 -7.59
C THR A 171 -14.64 5.86 -6.28
N ALA A 172 -15.16 7.09 -6.37
CA ALA A 172 -15.71 7.79 -5.20
C ALA A 172 -16.90 7.02 -4.59
N ALA A 173 -17.78 6.43 -5.42
CA ALA A 173 -18.90 5.64 -4.95
C ALA A 173 -18.49 4.41 -4.13
N ASP A 174 -17.36 3.78 -4.46
CA ASP A 174 -16.82 2.67 -3.65
C ASP A 174 -16.37 3.16 -2.27
N LEU A 175 -15.87 4.38 -2.17
CA LEU A 175 -15.45 4.99 -0.91
C LEU A 175 -16.64 5.47 -0.08
N ASP A 176 -17.71 5.96 -0.72
CA ASP A 176 -18.95 6.31 -0.06
C ASP A 176 -19.58 5.06 0.56
N LEU A 177 -19.67 3.96 -0.21
CA LEU A 177 -20.10 2.65 0.29
C LEU A 177 -19.20 2.17 1.44
N PHE A 178 -17.87 2.37 1.33
CA PHE A 178 -16.94 1.99 2.39
C PHE A 178 -17.26 2.69 3.71
N VAL A 179 -17.55 3.99 3.69
CA VAL A 179 -17.94 4.76 4.89
C VAL A 179 -19.27 4.25 5.45
N GLU A 180 -20.26 3.98 4.61
CA GLU A 180 -21.56 3.43 5.04
C GLU A 180 -21.38 2.09 5.75
N VAL A 181 -20.63 1.16 5.15
CA VAL A 181 -20.38 -0.19 5.72
C VAL A 181 -19.59 -0.09 7.03
N VAL A 182 -18.57 0.75 7.10
CA VAL A 182 -17.80 0.98 8.35
C VAL A 182 -18.71 1.45 9.48
N ARG A 183 -19.61 2.38 9.21
CA ARG A 183 -20.54 2.91 10.22
C ARG A 183 -21.58 1.86 10.65
N GLU A 184 -22.12 1.11 9.70
CA GLU A 184 -23.05 0.01 9.97
C GLU A 184 -22.42 -1.06 10.87
N LEU A 185 -21.25 -1.56 10.50
CA LEU A 185 -20.55 -2.61 11.24
C LEU A 185 -19.96 -2.10 12.55
N GLY A 186 -19.50 -0.84 12.58
CA GLY A 186 -19.04 -0.18 13.80
C GLY A 186 -20.12 -0.06 14.87
N ALA A 187 -21.37 0.22 14.46
CA ALA A 187 -22.49 0.24 15.39
C ALA A 187 -22.71 -1.15 16.03
N LYS A 188 -22.67 -2.22 15.22
CA LYS A 188 -22.79 -3.62 15.72
C LYS A 188 -21.60 -4.00 16.64
N ALA A 189 -20.37 -3.60 16.28
CA ALA A 189 -19.19 -3.84 17.12
C ALA A 189 -19.29 -3.12 18.49
N THR A 190 -19.90 -1.95 18.53
CA THR A 190 -20.13 -1.22 19.78
C THR A 190 -21.09 -1.95 20.73
N GLU A 191 -22.12 -2.63 20.21
CA GLU A 191 -23.05 -3.41 21.01
C GLU A 191 -22.37 -4.60 21.72
N GLN A 192 -21.31 -5.15 21.13
CA GLN A 192 -20.54 -6.27 21.68
C GLN A 192 -19.61 -5.84 22.85
N VAL A 193 -19.23 -4.59 22.88
CA VAL A 193 -18.27 -4.05 23.86
C VAL A 193 -18.97 -3.40 25.07
N ARG A 194 -20.22 -2.95 24.92
CA ARG A 194 -20.99 -2.38 26.01
C ARG A 194 -21.34 -3.45 27.04
N PRO A 195 -20.95 -3.31 28.31
CA PRO A 195 -21.46 -4.20 29.37
C PRO A 195 -22.97 -4.02 29.42
N GLY A 196 -23.69 -5.15 29.43
CA GLY A 196 -25.15 -5.20 29.59
C GLY A 196 -25.62 -4.66 30.96
#